data_8a56685a301a61c20076d78a2969fd53
#
_entry.id   8a56685a301a61c20076d78a2969fd53
#
_cell.length_a   1.000
_cell.length_b   1.000
_cell.length_c   1.000
_cell.angle_alpha   90.00
_cell.angle_beta   90.00
_cell.angle_gamma   90.00
#
_symmetry.space_group_name_H-M   'P 1'
#
loop_
_entity.id
_entity.type
_entity.pdbx_description
1 polymer ?
#
loop_
_entity_poly.entity_id
_entity_poly.type
_entity_poly.pdbx_seq_one_letter_code
_entity_poly.pdbx_strand_id
1 'polypeptide(L)'
;LINKGIPGIGICLGMQLLLEYGYEGGIKTKGLNLFEGDVKILPKFRKAKIPNIGWSDTVLSRNEEYWQKHLNNAFYYVHSYFVKLSNQEEKLATINYAEQLNINVAIYKNKLLGVQFHPEKSQRQGLELIRDYFQFHI
;
A
#
# COMPACT_ATOMS: atom_id res chain seq x y z
N LEU A 1 -20.84 -2.14 0.39
CA LEU A 1 -20.28 -1.62 1.66
C LEU A 1 -19.39 -0.41 1.38
N ILE A 2 -18.41 -0.50 0.50
CA ILE A 2 -17.47 0.59 0.17
C ILE A 2 -18.21 1.83 -0.33
N ASN A 3 -19.20 1.67 -1.21
CA ASN A 3 -20.02 2.77 -1.71
C ASN A 3 -20.91 3.43 -0.63
N LYS A 4 -21.03 2.83 0.55
CA LYS A 4 -21.75 3.39 1.70
C LYS A 4 -20.86 4.20 2.65
N GLY A 5 -19.60 4.45 2.28
CA GLY A 5 -18.65 5.20 3.09
C GLY A 5 -18.20 4.47 4.37
N ILE A 6 -18.31 3.16 4.38
CA ILE A 6 -17.77 2.32 5.47
C ILE A 6 -16.26 2.26 5.32
N PRO A 7 -15.50 2.53 6.39
CA PRO A 7 -14.04 2.45 6.33
C PRO A 7 -13.58 1.02 6.05
N GLY A 8 -12.53 0.90 5.25
CA GLY A 8 -11.94 -0.38 4.88
C GLY A 8 -10.43 -0.30 4.74
N ILE A 9 -9.76 -1.42 4.98
CA ILE A 9 -8.31 -1.56 4.75
C ILE A 9 -8.07 -2.77 3.85
N GLY A 10 -7.36 -2.55 2.72
CA GLY A 10 -6.80 -3.60 1.87
C GLY A 10 -5.34 -3.84 2.24
N ILE A 11 -5.00 -5.05 2.72
CA ILE A 11 -3.65 -5.41 3.16
C ILE A 11 -2.99 -6.28 2.10
N CYS A 12 -1.78 -5.93 1.67
CA CYS A 12 -0.94 -6.65 0.72
C CYS A 12 -1.69 -6.97 -0.59
N LEU A 13 -2.08 -8.21 -0.83
CA LEU A 13 -2.94 -8.59 -1.96
C LEU A 13 -4.26 -7.81 -1.95
N GLY A 14 -4.82 -7.54 -0.76
CA GLY A 14 -6.03 -6.73 -0.61
C GLY A 14 -5.88 -5.31 -1.16
N MET A 15 -4.73 -4.67 -0.96
CA MET A 15 -4.42 -3.38 -1.61
C MET A 15 -4.39 -3.54 -3.13
N GLN A 16 -3.73 -4.56 -3.63
CA GLN A 16 -3.57 -4.81 -5.06
C GLN A 16 -4.90 -5.06 -5.77
N LEU A 17 -5.83 -5.74 -5.11
CA LEU A 17 -7.18 -5.97 -5.63
C LEU A 17 -8.02 -4.70 -5.80
N LEU A 18 -7.67 -3.60 -5.14
CA LEU A 18 -8.37 -2.32 -5.24
C LEU A 18 -8.13 -1.62 -6.58
N LEU A 19 -7.09 -1.97 -7.31
CA LEU A 19 -6.69 -1.35 -8.57
C LEU A 19 -7.56 -1.83 -9.73
N GLU A 20 -7.39 -1.20 -10.87
CA GLU A 20 -8.12 -1.49 -12.11
C GLU A 20 -7.71 -2.84 -12.70
N TYR A 21 -6.39 -3.10 -12.78
CA TYR A 21 -5.83 -4.33 -13.32
C TYR A 21 -4.62 -4.81 -12.54
N GLY A 22 -4.41 -6.13 -12.56
CA GLY A 22 -3.19 -6.79 -12.10
C GLY A 22 -2.60 -7.71 -13.16
N TYR A 23 -1.32 -8.03 -13.02
CA TYR A 23 -0.57 -8.84 -13.99
C TYR A 23 0.11 -10.06 -13.34
N GLU A 24 -0.40 -10.51 -12.20
CA GLU A 24 0.13 -11.70 -11.54
C GLU A 24 0.02 -12.93 -12.45
N GLY A 25 1.10 -13.72 -12.49
CA GLY A 25 1.19 -14.87 -13.39
C GLY A 25 1.30 -14.50 -14.88
N GLY A 26 1.59 -13.23 -15.20
CA GLY A 26 1.73 -12.77 -16.59
C GLY A 26 0.40 -12.55 -17.31
N ILE A 27 -0.74 -12.68 -16.64
CA ILE A 27 -2.08 -12.54 -17.22
C ILE A 27 -2.72 -11.27 -16.70
N LYS A 28 -3.22 -10.40 -17.58
CA LYS A 28 -3.96 -9.22 -17.23
C LYS A 28 -5.33 -9.60 -16.63
N THR A 29 -5.53 -9.28 -15.36
CA THR A 29 -6.73 -9.60 -14.60
C THR A 29 -7.38 -8.33 -14.06
N LYS A 30 -8.70 -8.22 -14.17
CA LYS A 30 -9.45 -7.09 -13.61
C LYS A 30 -9.45 -7.13 -12.08
N GLY A 31 -9.21 -5.95 -11.47
CA GLY A 31 -9.43 -5.72 -10.04
C GLY A 31 -10.80 -5.10 -9.76
N LEU A 32 -10.93 -4.52 -8.58
CA LEU A 32 -12.19 -3.88 -8.14
C LEU A 32 -12.38 -2.47 -8.71
N ASN A 33 -11.36 -1.90 -9.35
CA ASN A 33 -11.39 -0.58 -9.98
C ASN A 33 -11.86 0.54 -9.02
N LEU A 34 -11.40 0.50 -7.78
CA LEU A 34 -11.66 1.54 -6.78
C LEU A 34 -10.57 2.61 -6.77
N PHE A 35 -9.39 2.29 -7.28
CA PHE A 35 -8.28 3.18 -7.55
C PHE A 35 -7.83 3.01 -9.01
N GLU A 36 -7.49 4.12 -9.66
CA GLU A 36 -7.00 4.09 -11.03
C GLU A 36 -5.52 3.70 -11.07
N GLY A 37 -5.21 2.73 -11.91
CA GLY A 37 -3.86 2.23 -12.08
C GLY A 37 -3.82 0.71 -12.17
N ASP A 38 -2.62 0.18 -12.11
CA ASP A 38 -2.39 -1.26 -12.23
C ASP A 38 -1.36 -1.78 -11.24
N VAL A 39 -1.25 -3.09 -11.16
CA VAL A 39 -0.31 -3.82 -10.31
C VAL A 39 0.63 -4.61 -11.21
N LYS A 40 1.92 -4.32 -11.10
CA LYS A 40 2.97 -4.94 -11.94
C LYS A 40 4.03 -5.61 -11.08
N ILE A 41 4.77 -6.53 -11.68
CA ILE A 41 5.91 -7.17 -11.04
C ILE A 41 6.99 -6.11 -10.74
N LEU A 42 7.63 -6.25 -9.59
CA LEU A 42 8.77 -5.41 -9.23
C LEU A 42 9.86 -5.50 -10.28
N PRO A 43 10.49 -4.38 -10.67
CA PRO A 43 11.59 -4.42 -11.61
C PRO A 43 12.82 -5.08 -10.99
N LYS A 44 13.59 -5.78 -11.84
CA LYS A 44 14.86 -6.38 -11.44
C LYS A 44 15.96 -5.33 -11.44
N PHE A 45 16.54 -5.09 -10.28
CA PHE A 45 17.76 -4.29 -10.13
C PHE A 45 18.89 -5.15 -9.56
N ARG A 46 20.13 -4.75 -9.80
CA ARG A 46 21.32 -5.52 -9.39
C ARG A 46 21.33 -5.84 -7.88
N LYS A 47 20.87 -4.91 -7.03
CA LYS A 47 20.83 -5.04 -5.57
C LYS A 47 19.46 -5.43 -5.02
N ALA A 48 18.50 -5.69 -5.88
CA ALA A 48 17.14 -6.00 -5.48
C ALA A 48 16.86 -7.48 -5.59
N LYS A 49 16.25 -8.04 -4.56
CA LYS A 49 15.69 -9.39 -4.58
C LYS A 49 14.18 -9.32 -4.77
N ILE A 50 13.63 -10.23 -5.58
CA ILE A 50 12.20 -10.47 -5.73
C ILE A 50 11.90 -11.85 -5.16
N PRO A 51 11.00 -11.97 -4.18
CA PRO A 51 10.17 -10.93 -3.58
C PRO A 51 10.96 -9.93 -2.71
N ASN A 52 10.41 -8.71 -2.57
CA ASN A 52 10.84 -7.75 -1.58
C ASN A 52 10.40 -8.24 -0.20
N ILE A 53 11.35 -8.64 0.63
CA ILE A 53 11.09 -9.18 1.98
C ILE A 53 11.91 -8.39 2.98
N GLY A 54 11.27 -7.98 4.07
CA GLY A 54 11.95 -7.34 5.19
C GLY A 54 11.29 -6.04 5.63
N TRP A 55 11.98 -5.32 6.50
CA TRP A 55 11.54 -4.05 7.05
C TRP A 55 12.02 -2.89 6.19
N SER A 56 11.14 -1.92 5.96
CA SER A 56 11.49 -0.69 5.25
C SER A 56 10.80 0.51 5.88
N ASP A 57 11.51 1.64 5.92
CA ASP A 57 10.96 2.91 6.37
C ASP A 57 10.04 3.51 5.31
N THR A 58 8.89 3.97 5.74
CA THR A 58 7.92 4.66 4.89
C THR A 58 8.27 6.12 4.73
N VAL A 59 8.09 6.61 3.50
CA VAL A 59 8.18 8.04 3.16
C VAL A 59 6.79 8.54 2.84
N LEU A 60 6.28 9.48 3.64
CA LEU A 60 4.95 10.05 3.45
C LEU A 60 4.92 11.01 2.26
N SER A 61 3.82 10.96 1.51
CA SER A 61 3.51 11.88 0.42
C SER A 61 2.56 13.01 0.84
N ARG A 62 2.05 12.96 2.07
CA ARG A 62 1.11 13.93 2.65
C ARG A 62 1.57 14.35 4.05
N ASN A 63 1.19 15.57 4.44
CA ASN A 63 1.62 16.18 5.71
C ASN A 63 0.53 16.18 6.82
N GLU A 64 -0.57 15.46 6.62
CA GLU A 64 -1.59 15.38 7.67
C GLU A 64 -1.04 14.70 8.93
N GLU A 65 -1.26 15.31 10.09
CA GLU A 65 -0.78 14.86 11.39
C GLU A 65 -1.15 13.39 11.67
N TYR A 66 -2.36 13.00 11.28
CA TYR A 66 -2.84 11.63 11.44
C TYR A 66 -1.91 10.62 10.76
N TRP A 67 -1.55 10.87 9.49
CA TRP A 67 -0.68 9.97 8.73
C TRP A 67 0.78 10.04 9.21
N GLN A 68 1.25 11.21 9.64
CA GLN A 68 2.56 11.36 10.27
C GLN A 68 2.69 10.45 11.49
N LYS A 69 1.67 10.41 12.32
CA LYS A 69 1.65 9.56 13.50
C LYS A 69 1.64 8.08 13.18
N HIS A 70 0.86 7.66 12.18
CA HIS A 70 0.57 6.25 11.95
C HIS A 70 1.39 5.58 10.85
N LEU A 71 1.88 6.32 9.86
CA LEU A 71 2.60 5.77 8.72
C LEU A 71 4.08 6.15 8.66
N ASN A 72 4.53 7.12 9.44
CA ASN A 72 5.96 7.47 9.49
C ASN A 72 6.72 6.49 10.38
N ASN A 73 6.79 5.24 9.95
CA ASN A 73 7.38 4.11 10.67
C ASN A 73 7.99 3.12 9.71
N ALA A 74 8.75 2.16 10.25
CA ALA A 74 9.14 0.96 9.53
C ALA A 74 8.03 -0.09 9.60
N PHE A 75 7.77 -0.76 8.47
CA PHE A 75 6.81 -1.85 8.36
C PHE A 75 7.43 -3.06 7.67
N TYR A 76 6.81 -4.23 7.87
CA TYR A 76 7.25 -5.48 7.29
C TYR A 76 6.58 -5.75 5.94
N TYR A 77 7.40 -6.06 4.94
CA TYR A 77 7.01 -6.32 3.55
C TYR A 77 7.35 -7.75 3.14
N VAL A 78 6.46 -8.35 2.37
CA VAL A 78 6.72 -9.57 1.61
C VAL A 78 5.84 -9.56 0.35
N HIS A 79 6.39 -9.10 -0.79
CA HIS A 79 5.64 -9.00 -2.03
C HIS A 79 6.55 -8.99 -3.26
N SER A 80 6.01 -9.43 -4.38
CA SER A 80 6.69 -9.44 -5.69
C SER A 80 6.07 -8.44 -6.68
N TYR A 81 4.87 -7.95 -6.39
CA TYR A 81 4.12 -7.01 -7.23
C TYR A 81 3.93 -5.69 -6.49
N PHE A 82 3.77 -4.61 -7.24
CA PHE A 82 3.57 -3.28 -6.66
C PHE A 82 2.54 -2.47 -7.43
N VAL A 83 1.95 -1.50 -6.76
CA VAL A 83 0.90 -0.63 -7.29
C VAL A 83 1.51 0.55 -8.04
N LYS A 84 1.07 0.76 -9.28
CA LYS A 84 1.32 1.96 -10.07
C LYS A 84 0.02 2.76 -10.17
N LEU A 85 -0.04 3.91 -9.49
CA LEU A 85 -1.19 4.80 -9.52
C LEU A 85 -1.16 5.69 -10.75
N SER A 86 -2.32 5.87 -11.38
CA SER A 86 -2.54 6.89 -12.39
C SER A 86 -2.83 8.25 -11.76
N ASN A 87 -3.61 8.28 -10.67
CA ASN A 87 -3.91 9.49 -9.91
C ASN A 87 -2.97 9.62 -8.70
N GLN A 88 -2.01 10.56 -8.78
CA GLN A 88 -1.03 10.77 -7.73
C GLN A 88 -1.61 11.38 -6.45
N GLU A 89 -2.81 11.96 -6.49
CA GLU A 89 -3.50 12.47 -5.30
C GLU A 89 -3.93 11.35 -4.35
N GLU A 90 -4.11 10.15 -4.87
CA GLU A 90 -4.46 8.97 -4.08
C GLU A 90 -3.26 8.34 -3.35
N LYS A 91 -2.05 8.76 -3.71
CA LYS A 91 -0.81 8.30 -3.08
C LYS A 91 -0.69 8.83 -1.65
N LEU A 92 -0.40 7.94 -0.72
CA LEU A 92 -0.24 8.27 0.69
C LEU A 92 1.20 8.11 1.18
N ALA A 93 1.85 7.00 0.81
CA ALA A 93 3.22 6.74 1.20
C ALA A 93 3.95 5.84 0.20
N THR A 94 5.27 5.95 0.20
CA THR A 94 6.18 5.14 -0.62
C THR A 94 7.29 4.53 0.23
N ILE A 95 7.99 3.55 -0.33
CA ILE A 95 9.32 3.14 0.13
C ILE A 95 10.31 3.29 -1.01
N ASN A 96 11.59 3.42 -0.67
CA ASN A 96 12.68 3.38 -1.63
C ASN A 96 13.07 1.93 -1.89
N TYR A 97 12.70 1.41 -3.05
CA TYR A 97 13.04 0.06 -3.46
C TYR A 97 14.39 0.03 -4.18
N ALA A 98 15.31 -0.79 -3.68
CA ALA A 98 16.64 -1.00 -4.25
C ALA A 98 17.47 0.30 -4.44
N GLU A 99 17.20 1.33 -3.65
CA GLU A 99 17.83 2.65 -3.77
C GLU A 99 17.64 3.33 -5.14
N GLN A 100 16.68 2.86 -5.95
CA GLN A 100 16.48 3.31 -7.33
C GLN A 100 15.06 3.74 -7.67
N LEU A 101 14.04 3.20 -6.99
CA LEU A 101 12.64 3.44 -7.33
C LEU A 101 11.80 3.63 -6.08
N ASN A 102 11.03 4.71 -6.04
CA ASN A 102 10.00 4.89 -5.04
C ASN A 102 8.74 4.16 -5.46
N ILE A 103 8.33 3.15 -4.70
CA ILE A 103 7.11 2.38 -4.97
C ILE A 103 6.00 2.75 -3.98
N ASN A 104 4.76 2.76 -4.47
CA ASN A 104 3.59 3.03 -3.63
C ASN A 104 3.37 1.88 -2.63
N VAL A 105 3.29 2.22 -1.35
CA VAL A 105 3.03 1.25 -0.29
C VAL A 105 1.82 1.59 0.56
N ALA A 106 1.27 2.78 0.40
CA ALA A 106 -0.01 3.16 0.97
C ALA A 106 -0.76 4.10 0.01
N ILE A 107 -2.04 3.81 -0.18
CA ILE A 107 -2.98 4.59 -1.00
C ILE A 107 -4.24 4.84 -0.19
N TYR A 108 -4.87 6.00 -0.41
CA TYR A 108 -6.05 6.36 0.38
C TYR A 108 -7.05 7.20 -0.43
N LYS A 109 -8.31 6.84 -0.31
CA LYS A 109 -9.45 7.55 -0.91
C LYS A 109 -10.75 7.12 -0.25
N ASN A 110 -11.60 8.10 0.10
CA ASN A 110 -12.97 7.83 0.54
C ASN A 110 -13.09 6.78 1.67
N LYS A 111 -12.29 6.92 2.72
CA LYS A 111 -12.21 5.97 3.84
C LYS A 111 -11.77 4.55 3.44
N LEU A 112 -11.13 4.40 2.31
CA LEU A 112 -10.51 3.16 1.88
C LEU A 112 -9.00 3.33 1.89
N LEU A 113 -8.32 2.58 2.75
CA LEU A 113 -6.88 2.54 2.87
C LEU A 113 -6.35 1.26 2.24
N GLY A 114 -5.39 1.37 1.34
CA GLY A 114 -4.62 0.23 0.85
C GLY A 114 -3.19 0.29 1.39
N VAL A 115 -2.67 -0.79 1.93
CA VAL A 115 -1.27 -0.89 2.39
C VAL A 115 -0.60 -2.14 1.83
N GLN A 116 0.63 -1.98 1.31
CA GLN A 116 1.40 -3.09 0.75
C GLN A 116 2.03 -3.95 1.84
N PHE A 117 2.42 -3.33 2.95
CA PHE A 117 2.98 -4.03 4.10
C PHE A 117 1.91 -4.83 4.85
N HIS A 118 2.38 -5.68 5.77
CA HIS A 118 1.56 -6.44 6.68
C HIS A 118 1.53 -5.77 8.06
N PRO A 119 0.54 -4.94 8.37
CA PRO A 119 0.47 -4.29 9.68
C PRO A 119 0.36 -5.30 10.83
N GLU A 120 -0.31 -6.44 10.61
CA GLU A 120 -0.43 -7.52 11.57
C GLU A 120 0.91 -8.21 11.89
N LYS A 121 1.92 -8.03 11.03
CA LYS A 121 3.30 -8.53 11.22
C LYS A 121 4.29 -7.41 11.52
N SER A 122 3.81 -6.19 11.71
CA SER A 122 4.64 -4.98 11.87
C SER A 122 4.67 -4.48 13.30
N GLN A 123 4.60 -5.38 14.28
CA GLN A 123 4.68 -5.08 15.70
C GLN A 123 3.61 -4.08 16.16
N ARG A 124 3.94 -3.27 17.18
CA ARG A 124 2.99 -2.35 17.81
C ARG A 124 2.46 -1.29 16.85
N GLN A 125 3.32 -0.67 16.05
CA GLN A 125 2.90 0.38 15.10
C GLN A 125 1.91 -0.11 14.05
N GLY A 126 2.03 -1.35 13.62
CA GLY A 126 1.08 -1.97 12.68
C GLY A 126 -0.29 -2.19 13.31
N LEU A 127 -0.33 -2.69 14.53
CA LEU A 127 -1.58 -2.91 15.25
C LEU A 127 -2.27 -1.59 15.63
N GLU A 128 -1.50 -0.58 16.03
CA GLU A 128 -2.01 0.76 16.31
C GLU A 128 -2.62 1.40 15.06
N LEU A 129 -1.98 1.24 13.89
CA LEU A 129 -2.53 1.72 12.63
C LEU A 129 -3.93 1.14 12.37
N ILE A 130 -4.09 -0.19 12.49
CA ILE A 130 -5.39 -0.84 12.25
C ILE A 130 -6.43 -0.33 13.24
N ARG A 131 -6.12 -0.37 14.54
CA ARG A 131 -7.06 0.04 15.60
C ARG A 131 -7.50 1.49 15.43
N ASP A 132 -6.53 2.40 15.31
CA ASP A 132 -6.81 3.83 15.30
C ASP A 132 -7.46 4.26 13.97
N TYR A 133 -7.18 3.55 12.87
CA TYR A 133 -7.85 3.79 11.59
C TYR A 133 -9.36 3.61 11.69
N PHE A 134 -9.80 2.50 12.24
CA PHE A 134 -11.24 2.26 12.40
C PHE A 134 -11.88 3.18 13.46
N GLN A 135 -11.19 3.46 14.54
CA GLN A 135 -11.69 4.41 15.54
C GLN A 135 -11.85 5.83 14.98
N PHE A 136 -10.93 6.28 14.16
CA PHE A 136 -10.97 7.61 13.54
C PHE A 136 -12.09 7.76 12.50
N HIS A 137 -12.44 6.69 11.79
CA HIS A 137 -13.38 6.74 10.67
C HIS A 137 -14.81 6.25 11.00
N ILE A 138 -15.04 5.82 12.21
CA ILE A 138 -16.39 5.39 12.66
C ILE A 138 -17.34 6.57 12.89
#